data_8f7485cde4b8a9f48cbc38d83e38c88c
#
_entry.id   8f7485cde4b8a9f48cbc38d83e38c88c
#
_cell.length_a   1.000
_cell.length_b   1.000
_cell.length_c   1.000
_cell.angle_alpha   90.00
_cell.angle_beta   90.00
_cell.angle_gamma   90.00
#
_symmetry.space_group_name_H-M   'P 1'
#
loop_
_entity.id
_entity.type
_entity.pdbx_description
1 polymer ?
#
loop_
_entity_poly.entity_id
_entity_poly.type
_entity_poly.pdbx_seq_one_letter_code
_entity_poly.pdbx_strand_id
1 'polypeptide(L)'
;MAHKEFNFHIYNTTFYGQCWKAKNTKAVIVLAHGMGEHSGRYIHIAKTLNEHDFSVVAFDHFGHGKTTGKRGHNPSFEAVLESVAVIIEKARAFFPMTPVFLYGHSMGGNAVINYALKKTTHLQGIIATSPFLKLAFEPPKIKLALGKLLQKIAPSVTIGNEINPNDISREKIEVDTYINDPLIHSKISPNFSLTFIDSGKWAIENASQLTIPILLLHVTGDKIIDYRGTQKFAENTKRATLKLYKNGYHELHNDLCKKEMLEDVINWISSQL
;
A
#
# COMPACT_ATOMS: atom_id res chain seq x y z
N MET A 1 15.98 -11.57 -13.96
CA MET A 1 14.63 -11.00 -13.77
C MET A 1 14.10 -10.51 -15.12
N ALA A 2 12.99 -11.05 -15.62
CA ALA A 2 12.29 -10.50 -16.78
C ALA A 2 11.30 -9.42 -16.29
N HIS A 3 11.30 -8.25 -16.93
CA HIS A 3 10.43 -7.14 -16.63
C HIS A 3 9.51 -6.83 -17.79
N LYS A 4 8.23 -6.60 -17.51
CA LYS A 4 7.21 -6.24 -18.50
C LYS A 4 6.31 -5.14 -17.92
N GLU A 5 6.08 -4.10 -18.70
CA GLU A 5 5.06 -3.08 -18.44
C GLU A 5 3.77 -3.45 -19.18
N PHE A 6 2.62 -3.05 -18.61
CA PHE A 6 1.31 -3.27 -19.23
C PHE A 6 0.32 -2.19 -18.78
N ASN A 7 -0.76 -2.03 -19.54
CA ASN A 7 -1.85 -1.16 -19.19
C ASN A 7 -3.15 -1.96 -19.01
N PHE A 8 -4.07 -1.39 -18.23
CA PHE A 8 -5.43 -1.90 -18.09
C PHE A 8 -6.39 -0.73 -17.83
N HIS A 9 -7.69 -0.96 -17.98
CA HIS A 9 -8.69 0.10 -17.87
C HIS A 9 -9.71 -0.26 -16.81
N ILE A 10 -10.04 0.72 -15.96
CA ILE A 10 -11.15 0.67 -15.01
C ILE A 10 -11.83 2.04 -15.10
N TYR A 11 -13.14 2.07 -15.31
CA TYR A 11 -13.87 3.31 -15.64
C TYR A 11 -13.19 4.05 -16.82
N ASN A 12 -13.02 5.36 -16.69
CA ASN A 12 -12.35 6.21 -17.68
C ASN A 12 -10.83 6.40 -17.40
N THR A 13 -10.22 5.47 -16.63
CA THR A 13 -8.83 5.56 -16.23
C THR A 13 -8.00 4.47 -16.87
N THR A 14 -6.89 4.87 -17.49
CA THR A 14 -5.86 3.94 -17.95
C THR A 14 -4.84 3.76 -16.84
N PHE A 15 -4.79 2.56 -16.29
CA PHE A 15 -3.83 2.17 -15.26
C PHE A 15 -2.54 1.67 -15.90
N TYR A 16 -1.44 2.05 -15.29
CA TYR A 16 -0.12 1.51 -15.57
C TYR A 16 0.19 0.38 -14.60
N GLY A 17 0.74 -0.71 -15.10
CA GLY A 17 1.18 -1.85 -14.30
C GLY A 17 2.55 -2.38 -14.74
N GLN A 18 3.20 -3.08 -13.82
CA GLN A 18 4.50 -3.69 -14.01
C GLN A 18 4.50 -5.13 -13.51
N CYS A 19 5.25 -5.99 -14.17
CA CYS A 19 5.48 -7.37 -13.76
C CYS A 19 6.97 -7.68 -13.79
N TRP A 20 7.51 -8.12 -12.65
CA TRP A 20 8.87 -8.64 -12.51
C TRP A 20 8.79 -10.15 -12.28
N LYS A 21 9.12 -10.91 -13.32
CA LYS A 21 9.01 -12.36 -13.30
C LYS A 21 10.29 -13.01 -12.79
N ALA A 22 10.16 -13.82 -11.75
CA ALA A 22 11.22 -14.72 -11.29
C ALA A 22 11.46 -15.88 -12.25
N LYS A 23 12.61 -16.53 -12.13
CA LYS A 23 12.98 -17.67 -13.01
C LYS A 23 12.05 -18.87 -12.80
N ASN A 24 11.79 -19.21 -11.54
CA ASN A 24 10.93 -20.34 -11.14
C ASN A 24 9.88 -19.81 -10.14
N THR A 25 8.78 -19.25 -10.62
CA THR A 25 7.78 -18.59 -9.77
C THR A 25 7.09 -19.57 -8.83
N LYS A 26 7.33 -19.46 -7.53
CA LYS A 26 6.66 -20.22 -6.45
C LYS A 26 5.43 -19.50 -5.91
N ALA A 27 5.47 -18.17 -5.90
CA ALA A 27 4.36 -17.32 -5.49
C ALA A 27 4.37 -16.00 -6.28
N VAL A 28 3.22 -15.34 -6.33
CA VAL A 28 3.07 -14.00 -6.93
C VAL A 28 2.66 -13.01 -5.87
N ILE A 29 3.39 -11.90 -5.80
CA ILE A 29 3.12 -10.79 -4.89
C ILE A 29 2.48 -9.66 -5.70
N VAL A 30 1.22 -9.36 -5.42
CA VAL A 30 0.52 -8.19 -5.96
C VAL A 30 0.78 -7.01 -5.05
N LEU A 31 1.44 -5.96 -5.56
CA LEU A 31 1.94 -4.85 -4.78
C LEU A 31 1.13 -3.57 -5.04
N ALA A 32 0.64 -2.97 -3.95
CA ALA A 32 -0.05 -1.70 -3.89
C ALA A 32 0.81 -0.67 -3.12
N HIS A 33 1.23 0.39 -3.80
CA HIS A 33 2.10 1.44 -3.28
C HIS A 33 1.38 2.43 -2.35
N GLY A 34 2.13 3.33 -1.71
CA GLY A 34 1.64 4.37 -0.80
C GLY A 34 1.14 5.64 -1.49
N MET A 35 0.76 6.63 -0.66
CA MET A 35 0.27 7.93 -1.12
C MET A 35 1.38 8.77 -1.76
N GLY A 36 1.06 9.37 -2.90
CA GLY A 36 1.93 10.34 -3.58
C GLY A 36 3.07 9.72 -4.38
N GLU A 37 3.31 8.40 -4.24
CA GLU A 37 4.38 7.66 -4.89
C GLU A 37 3.89 6.79 -6.07
N HIS A 38 4.66 5.79 -6.49
CA HIS A 38 4.33 4.90 -7.61
C HIS A 38 5.07 3.55 -7.53
N SER A 39 4.60 2.56 -8.28
CA SER A 39 5.12 1.19 -8.29
C SER A 39 6.59 1.06 -8.68
N GLY A 40 7.15 2.00 -9.44
CA GLY A 40 8.56 2.00 -9.86
C GLY A 40 9.55 2.11 -8.70
N ARG A 41 9.14 2.68 -7.56
CA ARG A 41 9.97 2.77 -6.35
C ARG A 41 10.22 1.43 -5.66
N TYR A 42 9.50 0.40 -6.05
CA TYR A 42 9.58 -0.95 -5.46
C TYR A 42 10.45 -1.93 -6.26
N ILE A 43 11.21 -1.46 -7.25
CA ILE A 43 12.06 -2.31 -8.09
C ILE A 43 13.11 -3.11 -7.28
N HIS A 44 13.64 -2.53 -6.21
CA HIS A 44 14.61 -3.20 -5.34
C HIS A 44 13.95 -4.33 -4.53
N ILE A 45 12.73 -4.12 -4.04
CA ILE A 45 11.91 -5.16 -3.39
C ILE A 45 11.63 -6.29 -4.40
N ALA A 46 11.17 -5.93 -5.62
CA ALA A 46 10.88 -6.91 -6.65
C ALA A 46 12.12 -7.75 -7.02
N LYS A 47 13.29 -7.13 -7.08
CA LYS A 47 14.57 -7.85 -7.32
C LYS A 47 14.85 -8.86 -6.21
N THR A 48 14.80 -8.43 -4.96
CA THR A 48 15.05 -9.30 -3.80
C THR A 48 14.04 -10.45 -3.74
N LEU A 49 12.76 -10.18 -3.95
CA LEU A 49 11.72 -11.21 -3.99
C LEU A 49 11.94 -12.21 -5.15
N ASN A 50 12.36 -11.73 -6.32
CA ASN A 50 12.67 -12.60 -7.46
C ASN A 50 13.87 -13.55 -7.21
N GLU A 51 14.85 -13.14 -6.41
CA GLU A 51 15.98 -13.98 -5.98
C GLU A 51 15.52 -15.18 -5.13
N HIS A 52 14.33 -15.06 -4.53
CA HIS A 52 13.67 -16.13 -3.76
C HIS A 52 12.53 -16.82 -4.53
N ASP A 53 12.49 -16.68 -5.85
CA ASP A 53 11.46 -17.26 -6.72
C ASP A 53 10.04 -16.69 -6.52
N PHE A 54 9.90 -15.46 -6.00
CA PHE A 54 8.62 -14.76 -5.92
C PHE A 54 8.52 -13.71 -7.03
N SER A 55 7.55 -13.86 -7.92
CA SER A 55 7.25 -12.85 -8.94
C SER A 55 6.44 -11.70 -8.34
N VAL A 56 6.60 -10.49 -8.88
CA VAL A 56 5.88 -9.31 -8.40
C VAL A 56 5.08 -8.71 -9.55
N VAL A 57 3.81 -8.38 -9.26
CA VAL A 57 2.92 -7.62 -10.14
C VAL A 57 2.49 -6.38 -9.39
N ALA A 58 2.79 -5.21 -9.91
CA ALA A 58 2.47 -3.93 -9.28
C ALA A 58 1.72 -3.01 -10.25
N PHE A 59 1.05 -2.00 -9.72
CA PHE A 59 0.34 -1.00 -10.51
C PHE A 59 0.41 0.36 -9.84
N ASP A 60 0.19 1.41 -10.60
CA ASP A 60 0.06 2.76 -10.07
C ASP A 60 -1.42 3.06 -9.79
N HIS A 61 -1.74 3.50 -8.57
CA HIS A 61 -3.10 3.86 -8.17
C HIS A 61 -3.69 5.02 -8.98
N PHE A 62 -5.02 5.24 -8.88
CA PHE A 62 -5.69 6.41 -9.46
C PHE A 62 -4.91 7.70 -9.20
N GLY A 63 -4.59 8.46 -10.26
CA GLY A 63 -3.90 9.73 -10.16
C GLY A 63 -2.48 9.67 -9.60
N HIS A 64 -1.80 8.52 -9.67
CA HIS A 64 -0.43 8.32 -9.23
C HIS A 64 0.46 7.82 -10.38
N GLY A 65 1.75 8.04 -10.25
CA GLY A 65 2.74 7.52 -11.18
C GLY A 65 2.42 7.79 -12.65
N LYS A 66 2.38 6.73 -13.45
CA LYS A 66 2.01 6.76 -14.89
C LYS A 66 0.51 6.50 -15.14
N THR A 67 -0.28 6.18 -14.11
CA THR A 67 -1.73 6.02 -14.23
C THR A 67 -2.39 7.39 -14.50
N THR A 68 -3.35 7.42 -15.43
CA THR A 68 -4.03 8.66 -15.81
C THR A 68 -4.98 9.16 -14.70
N GLY A 69 -5.41 10.41 -14.83
CA GLY A 69 -6.34 11.03 -13.89
C GLY A 69 -5.74 12.17 -13.08
N LYS A 70 -6.57 12.77 -12.23
CA LYS A 70 -6.17 13.92 -11.42
C LYS A 70 -5.29 13.49 -10.26
N ARG A 71 -4.11 14.10 -10.12
CA ARG A 71 -3.14 13.78 -9.06
C ARG A 71 -3.78 13.86 -7.67
N GLY A 72 -3.62 12.75 -6.89
CA GLY A 72 -4.12 12.66 -5.52
C GLY A 72 -5.64 12.56 -5.39
N HIS A 73 -6.34 12.15 -6.45
CA HIS A 73 -7.78 11.93 -6.44
C HIS A 73 -8.14 10.52 -6.88
N ASN A 74 -9.12 9.92 -6.22
CA ASN A 74 -9.81 8.69 -6.62
C ASN A 74 -11.31 8.93 -6.70
N PRO A 75 -12.05 8.19 -7.54
CA PRO A 75 -13.51 8.34 -7.64
C PRO A 75 -14.22 7.99 -6.33
N SER A 76 -13.85 6.87 -5.71
CA SER A 76 -14.39 6.38 -4.43
C SER A 76 -13.41 5.36 -3.82
N PHE A 77 -13.64 5.02 -2.54
CA PHE A 77 -12.88 3.93 -1.92
C PHE A 77 -13.18 2.57 -2.55
N GLU A 78 -14.43 2.35 -2.97
CA GLU A 78 -14.81 1.12 -3.68
C GLU A 78 -14.06 0.98 -5.01
N ALA A 79 -13.86 2.08 -5.75
CA ALA A 79 -13.05 2.06 -6.98
C ALA A 79 -11.57 1.68 -6.70
N VAL A 80 -11.03 2.10 -5.55
CA VAL A 80 -9.68 1.66 -5.12
C VAL A 80 -9.67 0.15 -4.87
N LEU A 81 -10.67 -0.40 -4.17
CA LEU A 81 -10.77 -1.85 -3.92
C LEU A 81 -10.97 -2.64 -5.23
N GLU A 82 -11.72 -2.08 -6.17
CA GLU A 82 -11.90 -2.67 -7.49
C GLU A 82 -10.60 -2.70 -8.29
N SER A 83 -9.77 -1.66 -8.22
CA SER A 83 -8.44 -1.67 -8.85
C SER A 83 -7.54 -2.76 -8.27
N VAL A 84 -7.62 -3.02 -6.96
CA VAL A 84 -6.94 -4.15 -6.31
C VAL A 84 -7.49 -5.48 -6.83
N ALA A 85 -8.80 -5.64 -6.99
CA ALA A 85 -9.39 -6.85 -7.55
C ALA A 85 -8.89 -7.13 -8.98
N VAL A 86 -8.92 -6.11 -9.84
CA VAL A 86 -8.50 -6.25 -11.24
C VAL A 86 -7.02 -6.63 -11.36
N ILE A 87 -6.13 -6.04 -10.55
CA ILE A 87 -4.71 -6.39 -10.61
C ILE A 87 -4.43 -7.81 -10.08
N ILE A 88 -5.21 -8.30 -9.10
CA ILE A 88 -5.15 -9.70 -8.66
C ILE A 88 -5.51 -10.65 -9.81
N GLU A 89 -6.59 -10.38 -10.54
CA GLU A 89 -6.99 -11.20 -11.67
C GLU A 89 -5.96 -11.18 -12.82
N LYS A 90 -5.31 -10.03 -13.05
CA LYS A 90 -4.18 -9.96 -14.00
C LYS A 90 -2.98 -10.78 -13.52
N ALA A 91 -2.66 -10.75 -12.24
CA ALA A 91 -1.60 -11.57 -11.68
C ALA A 91 -1.90 -13.07 -11.85
N ARG A 92 -3.14 -13.49 -11.62
CA ARG A 92 -3.60 -14.88 -11.87
C ARG A 92 -3.52 -15.26 -13.34
N ALA A 93 -3.87 -14.35 -14.25
CA ALA A 93 -3.75 -14.60 -15.69
C ALA A 93 -2.28 -14.72 -16.14
N PHE A 94 -1.35 -13.96 -15.54
CA PHE A 94 0.09 -14.07 -15.84
C PHE A 94 0.72 -15.33 -15.23
N PHE A 95 0.19 -15.81 -14.10
CA PHE A 95 0.72 -16.90 -13.30
C PHE A 95 -0.40 -17.87 -12.86
N PRO A 96 -0.98 -18.65 -13.80
CA PRO A 96 -2.03 -19.59 -13.46
C PRO A 96 -1.59 -20.61 -12.40
N MET A 97 -2.50 -20.96 -11.49
CA MET A 97 -2.29 -21.95 -10.42
C MET A 97 -1.19 -21.59 -9.40
N THR A 98 -0.65 -20.38 -9.45
CA THR A 98 0.38 -19.93 -8.51
C THR A 98 -0.26 -19.25 -7.30
N PRO A 99 0.18 -19.54 -6.06
CA PRO A 99 -0.29 -18.83 -4.87
C PRO A 99 -0.10 -17.31 -4.98
N VAL A 100 -1.13 -16.53 -4.62
CA VAL A 100 -1.11 -15.06 -4.70
C VAL A 100 -1.15 -14.46 -3.31
N PHE A 101 -0.22 -13.56 -3.05
CA PHE A 101 -0.19 -12.69 -1.86
C PHE A 101 -0.47 -11.24 -2.25
N LEU A 102 -1.10 -10.49 -1.34
CA LEU A 102 -1.16 -9.03 -1.47
C LEU A 102 -0.09 -8.38 -0.59
N TYR A 103 0.60 -7.40 -1.15
CA TYR A 103 1.51 -6.52 -0.42
C TYR A 103 1.01 -5.08 -0.53
N GLY A 104 0.88 -4.37 0.58
CA GLY A 104 0.51 -2.96 0.56
C GLY A 104 1.33 -2.13 1.53
N HIS A 105 1.78 -0.95 1.07
CA HIS A 105 2.46 0.02 1.91
C HIS A 105 1.55 1.22 2.19
N SER A 106 1.53 1.70 3.44
CA SER A 106 0.82 2.92 3.84
C SER A 106 -0.65 2.93 3.36
N MET A 107 -1.00 3.82 2.43
CA MET A 107 -2.27 3.85 1.72
C MET A 107 -2.61 2.50 1.06
N GLY A 108 -1.65 1.90 0.34
CA GLY A 108 -1.79 0.56 -0.23
C GLY A 108 -2.02 -0.49 0.85
N GLY A 109 -1.36 -0.36 2.02
CA GLY A 109 -1.59 -1.22 3.20
C GLY A 109 -3.03 -1.16 3.72
N ASN A 110 -3.61 0.04 3.78
CA ASN A 110 -5.03 0.22 4.10
C ASN A 110 -5.91 -0.45 3.03
N ALA A 111 -5.63 -0.24 1.75
CA ALA A 111 -6.41 -0.79 0.65
C ALA A 111 -6.44 -2.32 0.66
N VAL A 112 -5.29 -2.99 0.83
CA VAL A 112 -5.20 -4.46 0.82
C VAL A 112 -5.85 -5.09 2.05
N ILE A 113 -5.75 -4.46 3.23
CA ILE A 113 -6.46 -4.88 4.46
C ILE A 113 -7.97 -4.79 4.25
N ASN A 114 -8.47 -3.64 3.79
CA ASN A 114 -9.90 -3.45 3.55
C ASN A 114 -10.43 -4.36 2.44
N TYR A 115 -9.63 -4.61 1.40
CA TYR A 115 -9.98 -5.58 0.35
C TYR A 115 -10.23 -6.97 0.95
N ALA A 116 -9.33 -7.45 1.77
CA ALA A 116 -9.45 -8.77 2.38
C ALA A 116 -10.59 -8.89 3.42
N LEU A 117 -10.93 -7.79 4.10
CA LEU A 117 -12.06 -7.77 5.04
C LEU A 117 -13.42 -7.72 4.33
N LYS A 118 -13.50 -7.08 3.13
CA LYS A 118 -14.77 -6.81 2.44
C LYS A 118 -15.08 -7.78 1.29
N LYS A 119 -14.08 -8.47 0.77
CA LYS A 119 -14.23 -9.34 -0.40
C LYS A 119 -13.87 -10.78 -0.05
N THR A 120 -14.61 -11.73 -0.57
CA THR A 120 -14.19 -13.13 -0.54
C THR A 120 -12.95 -13.29 -1.41
N THR A 121 -11.85 -13.77 -0.85
CA THR A 121 -10.58 -13.85 -1.56
C THR A 121 -10.01 -15.26 -1.53
N HIS A 122 -9.36 -15.66 -2.61
CA HIS A 122 -8.54 -16.87 -2.69
C HIS A 122 -7.05 -16.50 -2.61
N LEU A 123 -6.71 -15.57 -1.69
CA LEU A 123 -5.33 -15.15 -1.44
C LEU A 123 -4.70 -16.05 -0.38
N GLN A 124 -3.41 -16.30 -0.54
CA GLN A 124 -2.63 -17.07 0.43
C GLN A 124 -2.35 -16.27 1.71
N GLY A 125 -2.24 -14.95 1.60
CA GLY A 125 -2.06 -14.05 2.72
C GLY A 125 -1.85 -12.60 2.29
N ILE A 126 -1.70 -11.72 3.29
CA ILE A 126 -1.49 -10.28 3.10
C ILE A 126 -0.24 -9.84 3.83
N ILE A 127 0.51 -8.91 3.25
CA ILE A 127 1.61 -8.20 3.88
C ILE A 127 1.24 -6.71 3.88
N ALA A 128 1.25 -6.06 5.04
CA ALA A 128 0.99 -4.63 5.12
C ALA A 128 2.10 -3.93 5.91
N THR A 129 2.79 -3.00 5.26
CA THR A 129 3.89 -2.21 5.83
C THR A 129 3.41 -0.80 6.14
N SER A 130 3.59 -0.33 7.39
CA SER A 130 3.10 0.97 7.90
C SER A 130 1.68 1.30 7.42
N PRO A 131 0.69 0.37 7.50
CA PRO A 131 -0.62 0.57 6.88
C PRO A 131 -1.34 1.80 7.45
N PHE A 132 -1.95 2.60 6.57
CA PHE A 132 -2.69 3.79 6.96
C PHE A 132 -3.99 3.43 7.71
N LEU A 133 -3.86 3.00 8.97
CA LEU A 133 -4.99 2.68 9.85
C LEU A 133 -5.31 3.81 10.82
N LYS A 134 -4.29 4.59 11.24
CA LYS A 134 -4.44 5.73 12.13
C LYS A 134 -3.35 6.75 11.87
N LEU A 135 -3.70 8.02 11.72
CA LEU A 135 -2.71 9.10 11.60
C LEU A 135 -1.90 9.26 12.90
N ALA A 136 -0.61 9.62 12.75
CA ALA A 136 0.26 9.93 13.91
C ALA A 136 -0.09 11.26 14.57
N PHE A 137 -0.93 12.07 13.95
CA PHE A 137 -1.42 13.35 14.44
C PHE A 137 -2.95 13.44 14.31
N GLU A 138 -3.56 14.28 15.12
CA GLU A 138 -5.00 14.57 15.01
C GLU A 138 -5.22 15.78 14.09
N PRO A 139 -5.88 15.61 12.93
CA PRO A 139 -6.23 16.74 12.08
C PRO A 139 -7.15 17.73 12.85
N PRO A 140 -6.93 19.05 12.74
CA PRO A 140 -7.80 20.04 13.35
C PRO A 140 -9.26 19.84 12.97
N LYS A 141 -10.18 19.90 13.94
CA LYS A 141 -11.63 19.69 13.70
C LYS A 141 -12.20 20.57 12.59
N ILE A 142 -11.70 21.82 12.48
CA ILE A 142 -12.08 22.76 11.42
C ILE A 142 -11.65 22.23 10.04
N LYS A 143 -10.43 21.69 9.91
CA LYS A 143 -9.97 21.06 8.62
C LYS A 143 -10.84 19.86 8.27
N LEU A 144 -11.20 19.02 9.24
CA LEU A 144 -12.10 17.88 9.00
C LEU A 144 -13.50 18.31 8.56
N ALA A 145 -14.07 19.34 9.22
CA ALA A 145 -15.37 19.89 8.86
C ALA A 145 -15.38 20.49 7.44
N LEU A 146 -14.34 21.28 7.11
CA LEU A 146 -14.16 21.84 5.77
C LEU A 146 -13.93 20.72 4.73
N GLY A 147 -13.14 19.70 5.06
CA GLY A 147 -12.92 18.55 4.21
C GLY A 147 -14.24 17.81 3.88
N LYS A 148 -15.10 17.59 4.88
CA LYS A 148 -16.43 16.98 4.70
C LYS A 148 -17.35 17.83 3.82
N LEU A 149 -17.30 19.16 3.95
CA LEU A 149 -18.06 20.06 3.07
C LEU A 149 -17.53 19.97 1.64
N LEU A 150 -16.20 20.10 1.44
CA LEU A 150 -15.56 20.01 0.12
C LEU A 150 -15.76 18.64 -0.53
N GLN A 151 -15.79 17.55 0.24
CA GLN A 151 -16.11 16.21 -0.27
C GLN A 151 -17.48 16.16 -0.96
N LYS A 152 -18.46 16.94 -0.46
CA LYS A 152 -19.82 16.97 -1.04
C LYS A 152 -19.92 17.87 -2.27
N ILE A 153 -19.25 19.04 -2.25
CA ILE A 153 -19.46 20.08 -3.30
C ILE A 153 -18.33 20.11 -4.35
N ALA A 154 -17.12 19.68 -3.99
CA ALA A 154 -15.94 19.70 -4.84
C ALA A 154 -14.99 18.53 -4.52
N PRO A 155 -15.43 17.26 -4.62
CA PRO A 155 -14.70 16.08 -4.13
C PRO A 155 -13.33 15.87 -4.77
N SER A 156 -13.12 16.42 -5.97
CA SER A 156 -11.89 16.28 -6.75
C SER A 156 -10.92 17.47 -6.61
N VAL A 157 -11.26 18.50 -5.86
CA VAL A 157 -10.29 19.59 -5.57
C VAL A 157 -9.12 18.99 -4.79
N THR A 158 -7.90 19.34 -5.15
CA THR A 158 -6.69 18.82 -4.50
C THR A 158 -5.91 19.91 -3.82
N ILE A 159 -5.41 19.61 -2.62
CA ILE A 159 -4.52 20.43 -1.81
C ILE A 159 -3.22 19.68 -1.53
N GLY A 160 -2.26 20.30 -0.86
CA GLY A 160 -1.05 19.62 -0.37
C GLY A 160 -1.42 18.55 0.69
N ASN A 161 -0.72 17.41 0.66
CA ASN A 161 -0.94 16.31 1.62
C ASN A 161 -0.21 16.51 2.96
N GLU A 162 0.57 17.57 3.08
CA GLU A 162 1.33 17.95 4.29
C GLU A 162 2.37 16.89 4.76
N ILE A 163 2.69 15.89 3.94
CA ILE A 163 3.75 14.92 4.24
C ILE A 163 5.10 15.62 4.11
N ASN A 164 5.89 15.58 5.19
CA ASN A 164 7.27 16.04 5.15
C ASN A 164 8.16 14.92 4.59
N PRO A 165 8.86 15.13 3.45
CA PRO A 165 9.72 14.11 2.86
C PRO A 165 10.83 13.60 3.81
N ASN A 166 11.26 14.39 4.79
CA ASN A 166 12.26 13.97 5.78
C ASN A 166 11.73 12.94 6.81
N ASP A 167 10.41 12.70 6.83
CA ASP A 167 9.80 11.73 7.74
C ASP A 167 9.56 10.36 7.07
N ILE A 168 9.92 10.19 5.77
CA ILE A 168 9.76 8.92 5.06
C ILE A 168 10.88 7.93 5.38
N SER A 169 12.13 8.41 5.48
CA SER A 169 13.32 7.58 5.71
C SER A 169 14.40 8.35 6.48
N ARG A 170 15.23 7.61 7.21
CA ARG A 170 16.47 8.11 7.84
C ARG A 170 17.65 8.12 6.85
N GLU A 171 17.52 7.45 5.71
CA GLU A 171 18.49 7.42 4.63
C GLU A 171 18.32 8.68 3.76
N LYS A 172 19.27 9.63 3.87
CA LYS A 172 19.19 10.90 3.13
C LYS A 172 19.07 10.69 1.61
N ILE A 173 19.75 9.68 1.06
CA ILE A 173 19.70 9.37 -0.37
C ILE A 173 18.28 8.99 -0.82
N GLU A 174 17.52 8.27 0.03
CA GLU A 174 16.15 7.90 -0.28
C GLU A 174 15.20 9.11 -0.22
N VAL A 175 15.44 10.03 0.73
CA VAL A 175 14.72 11.31 0.82
C VAL A 175 15.01 12.18 -0.42
N ASP A 176 16.27 12.31 -0.80
CA ASP A 176 16.67 13.10 -1.97
C ASP A 176 16.10 12.47 -3.27
N THR A 177 16.09 11.15 -3.38
CA THR A 177 15.46 10.41 -4.50
C THR A 177 13.97 10.69 -4.56
N TYR A 178 13.27 10.63 -3.42
CA TYR A 178 11.83 10.95 -3.32
C TYR A 178 11.53 12.38 -3.77
N ILE A 179 12.29 13.37 -3.31
CA ILE A 179 12.09 14.79 -3.64
C ILE A 179 12.28 15.06 -5.14
N ASN A 180 13.25 14.38 -5.76
CA ASN A 180 13.61 14.61 -7.16
C ASN A 180 12.87 13.72 -8.17
N ASP A 181 12.01 12.81 -7.72
CA ASP A 181 11.25 11.94 -8.61
C ASP A 181 10.06 12.68 -9.24
N PRO A 182 10.01 12.85 -10.58
CA PRO A 182 8.96 13.59 -11.26
C PRO A 182 7.57 12.91 -11.23
N LEU A 183 7.50 11.63 -10.87
CA LEU A 183 6.24 10.88 -10.74
C LEU A 183 5.63 11.00 -9.34
N ILE A 184 6.38 11.50 -8.36
CA ILE A 184 5.91 11.76 -7.02
C ILE A 184 5.13 13.08 -6.97
N HIS A 185 4.09 13.13 -6.15
CA HIS A 185 3.30 14.34 -5.94
C HIS A 185 2.82 14.48 -4.50
N SER A 186 2.66 15.72 -4.05
CA SER A 186 2.12 16.07 -2.73
C SER A 186 0.62 16.43 -2.75
N LYS A 187 -0.15 15.96 -3.74
CA LYS A 187 -1.57 16.31 -3.89
C LYS A 187 -2.48 15.28 -3.23
N ILE A 188 -3.56 15.76 -2.57
CA ILE A 188 -4.60 14.92 -2.00
C ILE A 188 -5.95 15.63 -2.11
N SER A 189 -7.01 14.90 -2.49
CA SER A 189 -8.38 15.43 -2.48
C SER A 189 -9.08 15.14 -1.15
N PRO A 190 -10.10 15.93 -0.77
CA PRO A 190 -10.92 15.66 0.40
C PRO A 190 -11.58 14.28 0.34
N ASN A 191 -12.06 13.89 -0.85
CA ASN A 191 -12.64 12.56 -1.05
C ASN A 191 -11.62 11.47 -0.72
N PHE A 192 -10.39 11.61 -1.18
CA PHE A 192 -9.33 10.65 -0.93
C PHE A 192 -8.98 10.58 0.57
N SER A 193 -8.63 11.73 1.20
CA SER A 193 -8.16 11.75 2.58
C SER A 193 -9.19 11.23 3.58
N LEU A 194 -10.45 11.68 3.47
CA LEU A 194 -11.50 11.28 4.41
C LEU A 194 -11.87 9.81 4.27
N THR A 195 -11.97 9.29 3.03
CA THR A 195 -12.31 7.87 2.83
C THR A 195 -11.22 6.94 3.37
N PHE A 196 -9.94 7.31 3.29
CA PHE A 196 -8.86 6.51 3.87
C PHE A 196 -8.79 6.61 5.40
N ILE A 197 -9.07 7.77 6.00
CA ILE A 197 -9.20 7.91 7.46
C ILE A 197 -10.32 7.02 7.98
N ASP A 198 -11.52 7.10 7.37
CA ASP A 198 -12.68 6.33 7.78
C ASP A 198 -12.47 4.81 7.55
N SER A 199 -11.86 4.41 6.44
CA SER A 199 -11.58 3.01 6.15
C SER A 199 -10.52 2.41 7.09
N GLY A 200 -9.55 3.20 7.56
CA GLY A 200 -8.57 2.76 8.55
C GLY A 200 -9.23 2.44 9.90
N LYS A 201 -10.10 3.34 10.36
CA LYS A 201 -10.88 3.14 11.59
C LYS A 201 -11.78 1.91 11.45
N TRP A 202 -12.53 1.81 10.35
CA TRP A 202 -13.41 0.68 10.07
C TRP A 202 -12.64 -0.64 10.05
N ALA A 203 -11.45 -0.69 9.45
CA ALA A 203 -10.62 -1.89 9.41
C ALA A 203 -10.21 -2.35 10.82
N ILE A 204 -9.80 -1.43 11.71
CA ILE A 204 -9.47 -1.77 13.10
C ILE A 204 -10.68 -2.37 13.84
N GLU A 205 -11.87 -1.77 13.66
CA GLU A 205 -13.10 -2.22 14.30
C GLU A 205 -13.57 -3.60 13.78
N ASN A 206 -13.25 -3.93 12.54
CA ASN A 206 -13.68 -5.18 11.87
C ASN A 206 -12.55 -6.21 11.70
N ALA A 207 -11.39 -6.03 12.34
CA ALA A 207 -10.23 -6.91 12.19
C ALA A 207 -10.49 -8.38 12.53
N SER A 208 -11.45 -8.66 13.46
CA SER A 208 -11.87 -10.01 13.82
C SER A 208 -12.51 -10.80 12.68
N GLN A 209 -12.99 -10.12 11.63
CA GLN A 209 -13.58 -10.74 10.44
C GLN A 209 -12.54 -11.23 9.44
N LEU A 210 -11.24 -10.93 9.65
CA LEU A 210 -10.19 -11.37 8.75
C LEU A 210 -10.06 -12.90 8.78
N THR A 211 -10.16 -13.54 7.63
CA THR A 211 -10.14 -15.01 7.48
C THR A 211 -8.79 -15.57 7.03
N ILE A 212 -7.94 -14.75 6.41
CA ILE A 212 -6.63 -15.15 5.86
C ILE A 212 -5.48 -14.60 6.70
N PRO A 213 -4.28 -15.24 6.67
CA PRO A 213 -3.11 -14.74 7.39
C PRO A 213 -2.68 -13.35 6.94
N ILE A 214 -2.20 -12.53 7.88
CA ILE A 214 -1.62 -11.22 7.61
C ILE A 214 -0.31 -11.02 8.35
N LEU A 215 0.72 -10.55 7.64
CA LEU A 215 1.95 -10.00 8.20
C LEU A 215 1.83 -8.49 8.28
N LEU A 216 1.92 -7.95 9.47
CA LEU A 216 1.91 -6.52 9.76
C LEU A 216 3.31 -6.08 10.17
N LEU A 217 3.88 -5.14 9.45
CA LEU A 217 5.20 -4.59 9.70
C LEU A 217 5.08 -3.08 9.91
N HIS A 218 5.57 -2.55 11.02
CA HIS A 218 5.51 -1.11 11.30
C HIS A 218 6.76 -0.63 12.04
N VAL A 219 7.08 0.63 11.90
CA VAL A 219 8.19 1.29 12.59
C VAL A 219 7.68 2.14 13.75
N THR A 220 8.40 2.17 14.86
CA THR A 220 7.92 2.91 16.05
C THR A 220 8.22 4.41 16.02
N GLY A 221 9.08 4.85 15.09
CA GLY A 221 9.41 6.26 14.87
C GLY A 221 8.60 6.92 13.74
N ASP A 222 7.54 6.25 13.23
CA ASP A 222 6.68 6.78 12.17
C ASP A 222 5.92 8.03 12.65
N LYS A 223 6.17 9.15 11.97
CA LYS A 223 5.53 10.45 12.27
C LYS A 223 4.32 10.74 11.37
N ILE A 224 4.05 9.85 10.39
CA ILE A 224 2.95 9.98 9.43
C ILE A 224 1.78 9.11 9.88
N ILE A 225 2.04 7.83 10.18
CA ILE A 225 1.05 6.84 10.56
C ILE A 225 1.38 6.30 11.97
N ASP A 226 0.40 6.30 12.87
CA ASP A 226 0.56 5.80 14.23
C ASP A 226 0.60 4.27 14.25
N TYR A 227 1.76 3.68 14.58
CA TYR A 227 1.93 2.22 14.67
C TYR A 227 0.97 1.56 15.67
N ARG A 228 0.47 2.32 16.67
CA ARG A 228 -0.53 1.82 17.62
C ARG A 228 -1.86 1.47 16.96
N GLY A 229 -2.19 2.08 15.81
CA GLY A 229 -3.32 1.66 14.98
C GLY A 229 -3.12 0.26 14.41
N THR A 230 -1.92 -0.05 13.92
CA THR A 230 -1.54 -1.38 13.43
C THR A 230 -1.50 -2.40 14.56
N GLN A 231 -0.97 -2.02 15.71
CA GLN A 231 -0.97 -2.87 16.90
C GLN A 231 -2.40 -3.20 17.34
N LYS A 232 -3.29 -2.20 17.37
CA LYS A 232 -4.70 -2.41 17.72
C LYS A 232 -5.42 -3.33 16.74
N PHE A 233 -5.13 -3.18 15.43
CA PHE A 233 -5.66 -4.11 14.44
C PHE A 233 -5.18 -5.54 14.71
N ALA A 234 -3.88 -5.74 15.00
CA ALA A 234 -3.31 -7.06 15.30
C ALA A 234 -3.93 -7.71 16.54
N GLU A 235 -4.18 -6.93 17.59
CA GLU A 235 -4.85 -7.40 18.82
C GLU A 235 -6.28 -7.86 18.55
N ASN A 236 -6.96 -7.31 17.57
CA ASN A 236 -8.37 -7.59 17.24
C ASN A 236 -8.55 -8.80 16.31
N THR A 237 -7.49 -9.45 15.83
CA THR A 237 -7.56 -10.64 14.97
C THR A 237 -6.57 -11.73 15.38
N LYS A 238 -6.98 -13.00 15.24
CA LYS A 238 -6.09 -14.15 15.44
C LYS A 238 -5.22 -14.49 14.22
N ARG A 239 -5.34 -13.73 13.13
CA ARG A 239 -4.67 -13.98 11.85
C ARG A 239 -3.39 -13.18 11.67
N ALA A 240 -3.09 -12.26 12.58
CA ALA A 240 -1.98 -11.34 12.44
C ALA A 240 -0.69 -11.86 13.06
N THR A 241 0.40 -11.74 12.29
CA THR A 241 1.77 -11.70 12.81
C THR A 241 2.22 -10.25 12.76
N LEU A 242 2.56 -9.65 13.90
CA LEU A 242 3.02 -8.27 14.00
C LEU A 242 4.51 -8.22 14.31
N LYS A 243 5.27 -7.41 13.54
CA LYS A 243 6.65 -7.03 13.84
C LYS A 243 6.79 -5.52 13.88
N LEU A 244 7.49 -5.01 14.90
CA LEU A 244 7.76 -3.60 15.09
C LEU A 244 9.26 -3.34 15.04
N TYR A 245 9.70 -2.41 14.18
CA TYR A 245 11.08 -1.99 14.05
C TYR A 245 11.31 -0.69 14.81
N LYS A 246 12.26 -0.69 15.75
CA LYS A 246 12.50 0.46 16.63
C LYS A 246 13.06 1.66 15.86
N ASN A 247 12.50 2.83 16.13
CA ASN A 247 12.98 4.13 15.65
C ASN A 247 13.07 4.27 14.12
N GLY A 248 12.52 3.34 13.34
CA GLY A 248 12.45 3.47 11.89
C GLY A 248 11.47 4.57 11.47
N TYR A 249 11.62 5.07 10.23
CA TYR A 249 10.71 6.02 9.62
C TYR A 249 9.75 5.32 8.65
N HIS A 250 8.77 6.05 8.14
CA HIS A 250 7.56 5.52 7.49
C HIS A 250 7.79 4.45 6.42
N GLU A 251 8.75 4.67 5.52
CA GLU A 251 9.04 3.74 4.41
C GLU A 251 10.07 2.67 4.82
N LEU A 252 9.63 1.62 5.53
CA LEU A 252 10.50 0.52 6.01
C LEU A 252 11.43 -0.03 4.92
N HIS A 253 10.91 -0.10 3.70
CA HIS A 253 11.60 -0.65 2.53
C HIS A 253 12.68 0.30 1.97
N ASN A 254 12.70 1.54 2.40
CA ASN A 254 13.67 2.57 2.05
C ASN A 254 14.42 3.11 3.28
N ASP A 255 14.27 2.48 4.47
CA ASP A 255 14.91 2.89 5.70
C ASP A 255 16.01 1.90 6.13
N LEU A 256 16.75 2.22 7.19
CA LEU A 256 17.84 1.42 7.74
C LEU A 256 17.42 -0.04 8.07
N CYS A 257 16.16 -0.28 8.35
CA CYS A 257 15.61 -1.62 8.62
C CYS A 257 15.25 -2.42 7.36
N LYS A 258 15.48 -1.90 6.14
CA LYS A 258 15.01 -2.52 4.89
C LYS A 258 15.45 -3.96 4.69
N LYS A 259 16.68 -4.31 5.08
CA LYS A 259 17.20 -5.67 4.94
C LYS A 259 16.46 -6.65 5.86
N GLU A 260 16.39 -6.33 7.15
CA GLU A 260 15.69 -7.14 8.15
C GLU A 260 14.20 -7.29 7.79
N MET A 261 13.57 -6.20 7.37
CA MET A 261 12.16 -6.22 6.94
C MET A 261 11.93 -7.15 5.75
N LEU A 262 12.80 -7.11 4.73
CA LEU A 262 12.68 -7.99 3.56
C LEU A 262 12.93 -9.46 3.91
N GLU A 263 13.87 -9.77 4.78
CA GLU A 263 14.09 -11.13 5.30
C GLU A 263 12.85 -11.65 6.04
N ASP A 264 12.20 -10.81 6.85
CA ASP A 264 10.96 -11.15 7.54
C ASP A 264 9.81 -11.43 6.56
N VAL A 265 9.67 -10.61 5.51
CA VAL A 265 8.67 -10.82 4.45
C VAL A 265 8.91 -12.14 3.73
N ILE A 266 10.14 -12.43 3.31
CA ILE A 266 10.51 -13.65 2.59
C ILE A 266 10.25 -14.89 3.43
N ASN A 267 10.68 -14.87 4.69
CA ASN A 267 10.49 -15.97 5.63
C ASN A 267 9.00 -16.23 5.88
N TRP A 268 8.21 -15.16 6.06
CA TRP A 268 6.79 -15.30 6.28
C TRP A 268 6.08 -15.85 5.04
N ILE A 269 6.34 -15.32 3.82
CA ILE A 269 5.77 -15.87 2.58
C ILE A 269 6.10 -17.36 2.47
N SER A 270 7.38 -17.73 2.69
CA SER A 270 7.83 -19.12 2.60
C SER A 270 7.14 -20.04 3.60
N SER A 271 6.77 -19.53 4.77
CA SER A 271 6.05 -20.31 5.79
C SER A 271 4.55 -20.50 5.47
N GLN A 272 4.01 -19.76 4.52
CA GLN A 272 2.61 -19.87 4.09
C GLN A 272 2.43 -20.72 2.81
N LEU A 273 3.53 -21.14 2.18
CA LEU A 273 3.55 -22.01 0.99
C LEU A 273 3.61 -23.49 1.37
#